data_e323e5a862f49867bfee311bc04dda1b
#
_entry.id   e323e5a862f49867bfee311bc04dda1b
#
_cell.length_a   1.000
_cell.length_b   1.000
_cell.length_c   1.000
_cell.angle_alpha   90.00
_cell.angle_beta   90.00
_cell.angle_gamma   90.00
#
_symmetry.space_group_name_H-M   'P 1'
#
loop_
_entity.id
_entity.type
_entity.pdbx_description
1 polymer ?
#
loop_
_entity_poly.entity_id
_entity_poly.type
_entity_poly.pdbx_seq_one_letter_code
_entity_poly.pdbx_strand_id
1 'polypeptide(L)'
;FAEARELMFNYNSSWQVSKLNSGSDKTYEVYLAADTVYTVRLEVTLGAMGEVVSEVSDVLTHINNDYLNIIKLTGASPDKYQDYGFSDTMPDTMIDMVKQARRLETLAKQLTAIAGEKSSNVATLEKIARLLKEMGTDDDDVVKNLSSLKTNIGTLGTFLSDAQTQPLQLDYIQIQPAGSKMPRANPNFLQAFAHEMKGFWQSFFRDYNSMGALEESSSESVEVWLASARDQSQVLRNLINNDYTPNTNIAVDLKLVAGGTLLPSILAESGPDVYLGLAHGDVINYAIRSALINIEGFDDFKETASHFTNAAMTVLGMEDADEIMHYYGLPETQSFPMMFVRLDVLADLDLEVPKTWDELMACIPTLQANNMQIGLTTDYKIFLYQKGGDLFADNGMRINLDSQVGLASFEKMCNLFTMYSFPYQYDAANRFRTGEMPIILGDYTGVYNPLKV
;
A
#
# COMPACT_ATOMS: atom_id res chain seq x y z
N PHE A 1 -24.13 -28.28 -20.08
CA PHE A 1 -24.82 -27.39 -19.13
C PHE A 1 -23.79 -26.88 -18.14
N ALA A 2 -23.59 -25.55 -18.05
CA ALA A 2 -22.78 -24.96 -16.99
C ALA A 2 -23.68 -24.88 -15.72
N GLU A 3 -23.32 -25.57 -14.67
CA GLU A 3 -23.98 -25.44 -13.39
C GLU A 3 -23.14 -24.45 -12.54
N ALA A 4 -23.71 -23.28 -12.27
CA ALA A 4 -23.10 -22.30 -11.39
C ALA A 4 -23.74 -22.44 -10.01
N ARG A 5 -22.88 -22.49 -8.98
CA ARG A 5 -23.30 -22.51 -7.58
C ARG A 5 -22.53 -21.46 -6.79
N GLU A 6 -23.25 -20.71 -5.98
CA GLU A 6 -22.66 -19.72 -5.10
C GLU A 6 -22.40 -20.34 -3.73
N LEU A 7 -21.16 -20.15 -3.26
CA LEU A 7 -20.73 -20.52 -1.91
C LEU A 7 -20.40 -19.26 -1.16
N MET A 8 -21.09 -19.03 -0.05
CA MET A 8 -20.80 -17.88 0.80
C MET A 8 -19.78 -18.27 1.87
N PHE A 9 -18.68 -17.53 1.91
CA PHE A 9 -17.65 -17.64 2.93
C PHE A 9 -17.80 -16.50 3.93
N ASN A 10 -17.61 -16.79 5.22
CA ASN A 10 -17.64 -15.76 6.24
C ASN A 10 -16.39 -14.90 6.11
N TYR A 11 -16.61 -13.61 5.93
CA TYR A 11 -15.56 -12.61 5.91
C TYR A 11 -14.77 -12.60 7.24
N ASN A 12 -13.44 -12.59 7.17
CA ASN A 12 -12.52 -12.64 8.32
C ASN A 12 -12.59 -13.94 9.17
N SER A 13 -13.12 -15.02 8.66
CA SER A 13 -13.04 -16.30 9.35
C SER A 13 -11.76 -17.03 8.96
N SER A 14 -10.86 -17.25 9.92
CA SER A 14 -9.66 -18.08 9.74
C SER A 14 -9.98 -19.57 9.49
N TRP A 15 -11.24 -19.97 9.67
CA TRP A 15 -11.72 -21.36 9.58
C TRP A 15 -12.59 -21.61 8.35
N GLN A 16 -12.45 -20.84 7.31
CA GLN A 16 -13.26 -20.98 6.09
C GLN A 16 -13.09 -22.35 5.43
N VAL A 17 -11.89 -22.89 5.43
CA VAL A 17 -11.61 -24.25 4.91
C VAL A 17 -12.33 -25.32 5.73
N SER A 18 -12.36 -25.22 7.06
CA SER A 18 -13.07 -26.18 7.91
C SER A 18 -14.58 -26.16 7.66
N LYS A 19 -15.15 -25.00 7.34
CA LYS A 19 -16.58 -24.88 6.99
C LYS A 19 -16.91 -25.48 5.62
N LEU A 20 -16.00 -25.43 4.65
CA LEU A 20 -16.14 -26.12 3.38
C LEU A 20 -16.23 -27.63 3.53
N ASN A 21 -15.46 -28.22 4.45
CA ASN A 21 -15.36 -29.65 4.64
C ASN A 21 -16.31 -30.20 5.71
N SER A 22 -16.95 -29.35 6.52
CA SER A 22 -17.68 -29.76 7.71
C SER A 22 -19.18 -30.00 7.51
N GLY A 23 -19.74 -29.72 6.35
CA GLY A 23 -21.16 -29.82 6.13
C GLY A 23 -21.51 -30.53 4.82
N SER A 24 -22.58 -31.34 4.85
CA SER A 24 -23.15 -32.00 3.67
C SER A 24 -23.66 -30.98 2.62
N ASP A 25 -23.98 -29.80 3.05
CA ASP A 25 -24.40 -28.65 2.25
C ASP A 25 -23.26 -28.02 1.42
N LYS A 26 -22.02 -28.39 1.69
CA LYS A 26 -20.82 -27.95 0.96
C LYS A 26 -20.28 -29.00 -0.03
N THR A 27 -20.93 -30.13 -0.15
CA THR A 27 -20.62 -31.16 -1.13
C THR A 27 -21.63 -31.10 -2.29
N TYR A 28 -21.12 -31.23 -3.50
CA TYR A 28 -21.93 -31.21 -4.72
C TYR A 28 -21.78 -32.52 -5.45
N GLU A 29 -22.91 -33.15 -5.78
CA GLU A 29 -22.93 -34.30 -6.67
C GLU A 29 -23.02 -33.84 -8.10
N VAL A 30 -22.05 -34.24 -8.92
CA VAL A 30 -22.00 -33.96 -10.34
C VAL A 30 -21.83 -35.27 -11.10
N TYR A 31 -22.54 -35.42 -12.22
CA TYR A 31 -22.33 -36.54 -13.11
C TYR A 31 -21.21 -36.21 -14.10
N LEU A 32 -20.17 -37.01 -14.10
CA LEU A 32 -19.06 -36.87 -15.01
C LEU A 32 -19.06 -38.09 -15.97
N ALA A 33 -19.18 -37.82 -17.28
CA ALA A 33 -19.09 -38.87 -18.29
C ALA A 33 -17.63 -39.29 -18.48
N ALA A 34 -17.39 -40.57 -18.75
CA ALA A 34 -16.07 -41.06 -19.08
C ALA A 34 -15.51 -40.39 -20.36
N ASP A 35 -14.22 -40.29 -20.44
CA ASP A 35 -13.48 -39.74 -21.59
C ASP A 35 -13.90 -38.31 -22.01
N THR A 36 -14.41 -37.52 -21.06
CA THR A 36 -14.83 -36.13 -21.29
C THR A 36 -13.98 -35.19 -20.45
N VAL A 37 -13.50 -34.09 -21.08
CA VAL A 37 -12.76 -33.03 -20.37
C VAL A 37 -13.76 -32.06 -19.77
N TYR A 38 -13.63 -31.81 -18.48
CA TYR A 38 -14.43 -30.85 -17.73
C TYR A 38 -13.55 -29.70 -17.23
N THR A 39 -14.06 -28.48 -17.36
CA THR A 39 -13.42 -27.29 -16.80
C THR A 39 -14.14 -26.87 -15.53
N VAL A 40 -13.42 -26.77 -14.43
CA VAL A 40 -13.91 -26.18 -13.19
C VAL A 40 -13.41 -24.74 -13.11
N ARG A 41 -14.33 -23.79 -13.07
CA ARG A 41 -14.02 -22.37 -12.90
C ARG A 41 -14.46 -21.95 -11.50
N LEU A 42 -13.52 -21.36 -10.75
CA LEU A 42 -13.81 -20.72 -9.48
C LEU A 42 -13.71 -19.20 -9.68
N GLU A 43 -14.71 -18.51 -9.19
CA GLU A 43 -14.79 -17.07 -9.27
C GLU A 43 -15.06 -16.52 -7.87
N VAL A 44 -14.21 -15.60 -7.40
CA VAL A 44 -14.40 -14.90 -6.14
C VAL A 44 -15.19 -13.63 -6.42
N THR A 45 -16.31 -13.47 -5.74
CA THR A 45 -17.10 -12.24 -5.78
C THR A 45 -17.31 -11.74 -4.37
N LEU A 46 -17.57 -10.45 -4.21
CA LEU A 46 -17.90 -9.89 -2.90
C LEU A 46 -19.25 -10.38 -2.35
N GLY A 47 -20.12 -10.95 -3.22
CA GLY A 47 -21.44 -11.42 -2.80
C GLY A 47 -22.22 -10.35 -2.04
N ALA A 48 -22.84 -10.73 -0.90
CA ALA A 48 -23.54 -9.79 -0.02
C ALA A 48 -22.64 -8.71 0.61
N MET A 49 -21.32 -8.92 0.62
CA MET A 49 -20.35 -7.91 1.07
C MET A 49 -20.27 -6.73 0.11
N GLY A 50 -20.53 -6.91 -1.18
CA GLY A 50 -20.48 -5.84 -2.17
C GLY A 50 -21.40 -4.68 -1.83
N GLU A 51 -22.61 -4.96 -1.35
CA GLU A 51 -23.57 -3.95 -0.90
C GLU A 51 -23.06 -3.21 0.35
N VAL A 52 -22.54 -3.95 1.34
CA VAL A 52 -21.97 -3.35 2.56
C VAL A 52 -20.78 -2.45 2.22
N VAL A 53 -19.87 -2.90 1.34
CA VAL A 53 -18.71 -2.12 0.92
C VAL A 53 -19.14 -0.83 0.20
N SER A 54 -20.11 -0.91 -0.70
CA SER A 54 -20.65 0.25 -1.41
C SER A 54 -21.29 1.26 -0.45
N GLU A 55 -22.11 0.80 0.50
CA GLU A 55 -22.75 1.65 1.50
C GLU A 55 -21.74 2.28 2.46
N VAL A 56 -20.71 1.55 2.90
CA VAL A 56 -19.63 2.11 3.73
C VAL A 56 -18.83 3.16 2.96
N SER A 57 -18.60 2.97 1.66
CA SER A 57 -17.94 3.97 0.81
C SER A 57 -18.73 5.26 0.72
N ASP A 58 -20.05 5.17 0.55
CA ASP A 58 -20.94 6.33 0.53
C ASP A 58 -20.95 7.06 1.89
N VAL A 59 -21.07 6.30 2.99
CA VAL A 59 -20.98 6.86 4.35
C VAL A 59 -19.64 7.56 4.58
N LEU A 60 -18.53 6.99 4.11
CA LEU A 60 -17.20 7.60 4.22
C LEU A 60 -17.14 8.95 3.50
N THR A 61 -17.76 9.05 2.33
CA THR A 61 -17.85 10.31 1.57
C THR A 61 -18.59 11.38 2.38
N HIS A 62 -19.71 11.04 2.99
CA HIS A 62 -20.46 11.94 3.87
C HIS A 62 -19.64 12.39 5.08
N ILE A 63 -19.00 11.46 5.78
CA ILE A 63 -18.17 11.77 6.96
C ILE A 63 -16.98 12.68 6.58
N ASN A 64 -16.37 12.48 5.41
CA ASN A 64 -15.33 13.35 4.90
C ASN A 64 -15.85 14.77 4.66
N ASN A 65 -17.04 14.93 4.08
CA ASN A 65 -17.66 16.23 3.87
C ASN A 65 -18.00 16.92 5.19
N ASP A 66 -18.53 16.18 6.16
CA ASP A 66 -18.81 16.72 7.51
C ASP A 66 -17.52 17.19 8.18
N TYR A 67 -16.45 16.38 8.10
CA TYR A 67 -15.14 16.75 8.61
C TYR A 67 -14.60 18.02 7.93
N LEU A 68 -14.70 18.12 6.60
CA LEU A 68 -14.28 19.29 5.84
C LEU A 68 -15.07 20.55 6.24
N ASN A 69 -16.38 20.44 6.44
CA ASN A 69 -17.20 21.57 6.88
C ASN A 69 -16.76 22.05 8.27
N ILE A 70 -16.49 21.14 9.19
CA ILE A 70 -16.01 21.48 10.54
C ILE A 70 -14.66 22.21 10.45
N ILE A 71 -13.68 21.69 9.69
CA ILE A 71 -12.36 22.33 9.61
C ILE A 71 -12.36 23.65 8.85
N LYS A 72 -13.28 23.87 7.90
CA LYS A 72 -13.46 25.18 7.25
C LYS A 72 -13.79 26.25 8.28
N LEU A 73 -14.56 25.91 9.32
CA LEU A 73 -14.91 26.84 10.39
C LEU A 73 -13.83 26.93 11.47
N THR A 74 -13.28 25.79 11.91
CA THR A 74 -12.46 25.71 13.12
C THR A 74 -10.95 25.66 12.86
N GLY A 75 -10.55 25.33 11.64
CA GLY A 75 -9.18 24.90 11.34
C GLY A 75 -8.92 23.45 11.75
N ALA A 76 -7.78 22.91 11.31
CA ALA A 76 -7.39 21.52 11.57
C ALA A 76 -7.01 21.23 13.04
N SER A 77 -6.77 22.28 13.83
CA SER A 77 -6.41 22.20 15.26
C SER A 77 -7.21 23.23 16.05
N PRO A 78 -8.51 22.97 16.25
CA PRO A 78 -9.40 23.92 16.93
C PRO A 78 -9.02 24.11 18.39
N ASP A 79 -9.32 25.32 18.92
CA ASP A 79 -9.23 25.58 20.34
C ASP A 79 -10.35 24.83 21.08
N LYS A 80 -9.97 23.98 22.01
CA LYS A 80 -10.91 23.14 22.79
C LYS A 80 -11.79 23.92 23.78
N TYR A 81 -11.46 25.18 24.02
CA TYR A 81 -12.17 26.04 24.95
C TYR A 81 -13.03 27.12 24.23
N GLN A 82 -12.96 27.14 22.89
CA GLN A 82 -13.79 28.04 22.10
C GLN A 82 -15.12 27.37 21.76
N ASP A 83 -16.22 28.09 22.03
CA ASP A 83 -17.54 27.72 21.52
C ASP A 83 -17.66 28.16 20.06
N TYR A 84 -17.88 27.23 19.16
CA TYR A 84 -18.04 27.47 17.73
C TYR A 84 -19.51 27.53 17.29
N GLY A 85 -20.46 27.15 18.17
CA GLY A 85 -21.89 27.14 17.90
C GLY A 85 -22.27 26.25 16.71
N PHE A 86 -21.80 25.00 16.66
CA PHE A 86 -21.99 24.11 15.52
C PHE A 86 -23.45 23.86 15.19
N SER A 87 -24.30 23.70 16.20
CA SER A 87 -25.74 23.49 16.02
C SER A 87 -26.42 24.66 15.33
N ASP A 88 -25.93 25.89 15.53
CA ASP A 88 -26.47 27.10 14.92
C ASP A 88 -25.84 27.42 13.58
N THR A 89 -24.50 27.19 13.44
CA THR A 89 -23.73 27.58 12.25
C THR A 89 -23.75 26.52 11.15
N MET A 90 -23.85 25.25 11.51
CA MET A 90 -23.86 24.13 10.54
C MET A 90 -24.82 23.00 10.95
N PRO A 91 -26.12 23.29 11.12
CA PRO A 91 -27.11 22.30 11.58
C PRO A 91 -27.19 21.08 10.68
N ASP A 92 -27.02 21.25 9.36
CA ASP A 92 -27.06 20.14 8.39
C ASP A 92 -25.93 19.14 8.60
N THR A 93 -24.72 19.60 8.91
CA THR A 93 -23.57 18.75 9.25
C THR A 93 -23.84 17.96 10.54
N MET A 94 -24.40 18.59 11.58
CA MET A 94 -24.76 17.92 12.83
C MET A 94 -25.81 16.81 12.59
N ILE A 95 -26.83 17.11 11.79
CA ILE A 95 -27.89 16.16 11.43
C ILE A 95 -27.31 15.02 10.58
N ASP A 96 -26.43 15.31 9.61
CA ASP A 96 -25.85 14.27 8.77
C ASP A 96 -24.94 13.33 9.57
N MET A 97 -24.12 13.81 10.49
CA MET A 97 -23.33 12.96 11.40
C MET A 97 -24.21 11.95 12.15
N VAL A 98 -25.35 12.37 12.70
CA VAL A 98 -26.29 11.46 13.38
C VAL A 98 -26.92 10.46 12.39
N LYS A 99 -27.21 10.88 11.18
CA LYS A 99 -27.74 10.01 10.12
C LYS A 99 -26.71 8.95 9.72
N GLN A 100 -25.46 9.35 9.49
CA GLN A 100 -24.39 8.41 9.14
C GLN A 100 -24.07 7.45 10.29
N ALA A 101 -24.15 7.90 11.55
CA ALA A 101 -24.04 7.03 12.71
C ALA A 101 -25.05 5.87 12.68
N ARG A 102 -26.32 6.17 12.38
CA ARG A 102 -27.37 5.13 12.26
C ARG A 102 -27.15 4.19 11.10
N ARG A 103 -26.65 4.70 9.97
CA ARG A 103 -26.27 3.85 8.81
C ARG A 103 -25.16 2.88 9.20
N LEU A 104 -24.10 3.35 9.86
CA LEU A 104 -23.00 2.50 10.32
C LEU A 104 -23.45 1.44 11.33
N GLU A 105 -24.37 1.77 12.26
CA GLU A 105 -24.96 0.80 13.18
C GLU A 105 -25.73 -0.31 12.43
N THR A 106 -26.41 0.05 11.34
CA THR A 106 -27.13 -0.92 10.50
C THR A 106 -26.16 -1.81 9.73
N LEU A 107 -25.14 -1.20 9.12
CA LEU A 107 -24.09 -1.92 8.37
C LEU A 107 -23.29 -2.85 9.28
N ALA A 108 -23.00 -2.46 10.51
CA ALA A 108 -22.35 -3.31 11.51
C ALA A 108 -23.18 -4.57 11.83
N LYS A 109 -24.51 -4.45 11.90
CA LYS A 109 -25.41 -5.60 12.10
C LYS A 109 -25.46 -6.49 10.85
N GLN A 110 -25.54 -5.91 9.66
CA GLN A 110 -25.50 -6.65 8.40
C GLN A 110 -24.19 -7.41 8.25
N LEU A 111 -23.05 -6.76 8.52
CA LEU A 111 -21.74 -7.38 8.45
C LEU A 111 -21.62 -8.54 9.45
N THR A 112 -22.15 -8.38 10.66
CA THR A 112 -22.19 -9.46 11.66
C THR A 112 -23.05 -10.65 11.17
N ALA A 113 -24.18 -10.36 10.52
CA ALA A 113 -25.06 -11.42 9.98
C ALA A 113 -24.38 -12.16 8.82
N ILE A 114 -23.68 -11.46 7.94
CA ILE A 114 -22.94 -12.05 6.81
C ILE A 114 -21.76 -12.88 7.34
N ALA A 115 -20.97 -12.34 8.26
CA ALA A 115 -19.80 -13.01 8.83
C ALA A 115 -20.16 -14.15 9.79
N GLY A 116 -21.35 -14.12 10.37
CA GLY A 116 -21.79 -15.08 11.39
C GLY A 116 -21.13 -14.86 12.77
N GLU A 117 -20.27 -13.87 12.90
CA GLU A 117 -19.56 -13.50 14.13
C GLU A 117 -19.20 -12.01 14.12
N LYS A 118 -18.91 -11.46 15.30
CA LYS A 118 -18.47 -10.08 15.44
C LYS A 118 -16.97 -9.98 15.17
N SER A 119 -16.60 -9.31 14.08
CA SER A 119 -15.21 -9.09 13.69
C SER A 119 -14.66 -7.76 14.21
N SER A 120 -13.33 -7.54 14.06
CA SER A 120 -12.68 -6.25 14.33
C SER A 120 -13.27 -5.11 13.49
N ASN A 121 -13.66 -5.42 12.25
CA ASN A 121 -14.28 -4.45 11.36
C ASN A 121 -15.66 -3.99 11.86
N VAL A 122 -16.47 -4.93 12.38
CA VAL A 122 -17.75 -4.59 13.03
C VAL A 122 -17.52 -3.66 14.22
N ALA A 123 -16.53 -3.97 15.07
CA ALA A 123 -16.21 -3.12 16.21
C ALA A 123 -15.75 -1.71 15.78
N THR A 124 -15.04 -1.60 14.66
CA THR A 124 -14.64 -0.32 14.06
C THR A 124 -15.87 0.49 13.61
N LEU A 125 -16.81 -0.11 12.87
CA LEU A 125 -18.03 0.55 12.44
C LEU A 125 -18.86 1.04 13.63
N GLU A 126 -19.03 0.22 14.67
CA GLU A 126 -19.74 0.59 15.90
C GLU A 126 -19.04 1.74 16.67
N LYS A 127 -17.71 1.73 16.71
CA LYS A 127 -16.93 2.80 17.33
C LYS A 127 -17.14 4.14 16.62
N ILE A 128 -17.07 4.13 15.29
CA ILE A 128 -17.27 5.34 14.48
C ILE A 128 -18.72 5.82 14.59
N ALA A 129 -19.70 4.91 14.56
CA ALA A 129 -21.10 5.25 14.74
C ALA A 129 -21.36 5.98 16.07
N ARG A 130 -20.78 5.47 17.16
CA ARG A 130 -20.88 6.13 18.47
C ARG A 130 -20.25 7.51 18.47
N LEU A 131 -19.05 7.65 17.90
CA LEU A 131 -18.32 8.90 17.81
C LEU A 131 -19.13 9.97 17.04
N LEU A 132 -19.65 9.63 15.87
CA LEU A 132 -20.48 10.52 15.07
C LEU A 132 -21.78 10.92 15.78
N LYS A 133 -22.37 10.00 16.53
CA LYS A 133 -23.56 10.29 17.30
C LYS A 133 -23.30 11.27 18.44
N GLU A 134 -22.20 11.10 19.17
CA GLU A 134 -21.77 12.01 20.23
C GLU A 134 -21.52 13.40 19.62
N MET A 135 -20.72 13.50 18.57
CA MET A 135 -20.41 14.76 17.89
C MET A 135 -21.66 15.44 17.30
N GLY A 136 -22.57 14.68 16.70
CA GLY A 136 -23.77 15.24 16.06
C GLY A 136 -24.89 15.62 17.04
N THR A 137 -24.74 15.33 18.34
CA THR A 137 -25.74 15.66 19.39
C THR A 137 -25.28 16.68 20.41
N ASP A 138 -23.97 16.92 20.50
CA ASP A 138 -23.37 17.85 21.46
C ASP A 138 -22.24 18.63 20.79
N ASP A 139 -22.37 19.96 20.73
CA ASP A 139 -21.40 20.87 20.12
C ASP A 139 -20.03 20.77 20.79
N ASP A 140 -19.98 20.58 22.10
CA ASP A 140 -18.75 20.44 22.86
C ASP A 140 -17.96 19.17 22.48
N ASP A 141 -18.64 18.14 22.04
CA ASP A 141 -18.02 16.87 21.65
C ASP A 141 -17.43 16.92 20.25
N VAL A 142 -17.83 17.87 19.41
CA VAL A 142 -17.27 18.04 18.05
C VAL A 142 -15.77 18.29 18.13
N VAL A 143 -15.34 19.32 18.84
CA VAL A 143 -13.93 19.70 18.96
C VAL A 143 -13.11 18.62 19.69
N LYS A 144 -13.66 18.05 20.77
CA LYS A 144 -12.99 17.01 21.56
C LYS A 144 -12.67 15.77 20.73
N ASN A 145 -13.59 15.41 19.83
CA ASN A 145 -13.53 14.16 19.07
C ASN A 145 -13.00 14.32 17.64
N LEU A 146 -12.73 15.53 17.16
CA LEU A 146 -12.34 15.80 15.77
C LEU A 146 -11.08 15.02 15.34
N SER A 147 -10.05 14.96 16.19
CA SER A 147 -8.85 14.19 15.93
C SER A 147 -9.11 12.68 15.85
N SER A 148 -10.04 12.18 16.69
CA SER A 148 -10.46 10.78 16.67
C SER A 148 -11.25 10.48 15.39
N LEU A 149 -12.12 11.39 14.95
CA LEU A 149 -12.85 11.27 13.69
C LEU A 149 -11.89 11.17 12.51
N LYS A 150 -10.90 12.06 12.41
CA LYS A 150 -9.85 12.03 11.39
C LYS A 150 -9.14 10.68 11.31
N THR A 151 -8.72 10.14 12.45
CA THR A 151 -8.07 8.82 12.51
C THR A 151 -9.00 7.70 12.04
N ASN A 152 -10.28 7.75 12.45
CA ASN A 152 -11.24 6.73 12.09
C ASN A 152 -11.67 6.79 10.61
N ILE A 153 -11.66 7.95 9.98
CA ILE A 153 -11.80 8.10 8.51
C ILE A 153 -10.73 7.25 7.80
N GLY A 154 -9.46 7.37 8.23
CA GLY A 154 -8.37 6.54 7.69
C GLY A 154 -8.58 5.04 7.91
N THR A 155 -9.05 4.64 9.09
CA THR A 155 -9.34 3.24 9.40
C THR A 155 -10.48 2.69 8.54
N LEU A 156 -11.51 3.49 8.29
CA LEU A 156 -12.63 3.10 7.44
C LEU A 156 -12.21 2.91 5.98
N GLY A 157 -11.33 3.78 5.50
CA GLY A 157 -10.75 3.65 4.18
C GLY A 157 -9.90 2.38 4.04
N THR A 158 -9.05 2.04 5.03
CA THR A 158 -8.30 0.78 5.05
C THR A 158 -9.25 -0.43 4.99
N PHE A 159 -10.33 -0.40 5.78
CA PHE A 159 -11.37 -1.44 5.71
C PHE A 159 -11.92 -1.61 4.29
N LEU A 160 -12.23 -0.52 3.58
CA LEU A 160 -12.75 -0.58 2.21
C LEU A 160 -11.73 -1.20 1.24
N SER A 161 -10.46 -0.80 1.34
CA SER A 161 -9.39 -1.36 0.51
C SER A 161 -9.22 -2.87 0.74
N ASP A 162 -9.17 -3.29 2.00
CA ASP A 162 -9.03 -4.69 2.38
C ASP A 162 -10.25 -5.52 1.96
N ALA A 163 -11.45 -4.96 2.10
CA ALA A 163 -12.69 -5.63 1.71
C ALA A 163 -12.84 -5.81 0.20
N GLN A 164 -12.31 -4.88 -0.60
CA GLN A 164 -12.32 -4.96 -2.06
C GLN A 164 -11.26 -5.91 -2.62
N THR A 165 -10.18 -6.14 -1.89
CA THR A 165 -9.03 -6.94 -2.32
C THR A 165 -9.04 -8.30 -1.62
N GLN A 166 -9.90 -9.21 -2.06
CA GLN A 166 -10.02 -10.55 -1.47
C GLN A 166 -9.37 -11.60 -2.38
N PRO A 167 -8.18 -12.09 -2.03
CA PRO A 167 -7.54 -13.15 -2.81
C PRO A 167 -8.27 -14.48 -2.63
N LEU A 168 -8.40 -15.26 -3.70
CA LEU A 168 -8.81 -16.65 -3.62
C LEU A 168 -7.68 -17.45 -2.99
N GLN A 169 -7.91 -17.95 -1.77
CA GLN A 169 -7.04 -18.90 -1.12
C GLN A 169 -7.71 -20.27 -1.14
N LEU A 170 -7.15 -21.17 -1.93
CA LEU A 170 -7.66 -22.52 -2.08
C LEU A 170 -6.52 -23.54 -1.98
N ASP A 171 -6.52 -24.36 -0.95
CA ASP A 171 -5.48 -25.34 -0.73
C ASP A 171 -5.60 -26.52 -1.70
N TYR A 172 -6.82 -27.02 -1.93
CA TYR A 172 -7.08 -28.08 -2.90
C TYR A 172 -8.55 -28.20 -3.25
N ILE A 173 -8.82 -28.81 -4.38
CA ILE A 173 -10.15 -29.29 -4.81
C ILE A 173 -10.05 -30.81 -4.93
N GLN A 174 -11.02 -31.52 -4.33
CA GLN A 174 -11.10 -32.95 -4.42
C GLN A 174 -12.40 -33.37 -5.12
N ILE A 175 -12.25 -34.17 -6.17
CA ILE A 175 -13.35 -34.87 -6.85
C ILE A 175 -13.20 -36.34 -6.48
N GLN A 176 -14.25 -36.93 -5.93
CA GLN A 176 -14.20 -38.32 -5.47
C GLN A 176 -15.53 -39.05 -5.74
N PRO A 177 -15.53 -40.39 -5.82
CA PRO A 177 -16.77 -41.18 -5.98
C PRO A 177 -17.78 -40.92 -4.86
N ALA A 178 -19.06 -41.01 -5.19
CA ALA A 178 -20.12 -40.85 -4.22
C ALA A 178 -19.96 -41.87 -3.04
N GLY A 179 -20.19 -41.38 -1.81
CA GLY A 179 -20.04 -42.17 -0.60
C GLY A 179 -18.61 -42.31 -0.04
N SER A 180 -17.60 -41.71 -0.70
CA SER A 180 -16.24 -41.65 -0.17
C SER A 180 -16.17 -40.74 1.06
N LYS A 181 -15.27 -41.07 2.01
CA LYS A 181 -15.10 -40.24 3.21
C LYS A 181 -14.39 -38.93 2.85
N MET A 182 -14.99 -37.84 3.24
CA MET A 182 -14.33 -36.52 3.16
C MET A 182 -13.10 -36.45 4.08
N PRO A 183 -12.01 -35.82 3.63
CA PRO A 183 -10.88 -35.54 4.49
C PRO A 183 -11.31 -34.64 5.67
N ARG A 184 -10.70 -34.84 6.82
CA ARG A 184 -10.99 -33.99 7.99
C ARG A 184 -10.35 -32.62 7.80
N ALA A 185 -11.15 -31.60 7.98
CA ALA A 185 -10.67 -30.22 7.94
C ALA A 185 -9.79 -29.86 9.14
N ASN A 186 -10.11 -30.41 10.33
CA ASN A 186 -9.37 -30.11 11.55
C ASN A 186 -8.59 -31.35 12.02
N PRO A 187 -7.32 -31.18 12.44
CA PRO A 187 -6.58 -32.26 13.07
C PRO A 187 -7.24 -32.66 14.40
N ASN A 188 -7.13 -33.93 14.76
CA ASN A 188 -7.46 -34.32 16.10
C ASN A 188 -6.37 -33.85 17.09
N PHE A 189 -6.67 -33.90 18.41
CA PHE A 189 -5.73 -33.40 19.43
C PHE A 189 -4.33 -34.00 19.31
N LEU A 190 -4.21 -35.30 19.03
CA LEU A 190 -2.92 -36.00 18.89
C LEU A 190 -2.15 -35.51 17.64
N GLN A 191 -2.85 -35.28 16.54
CA GLN A 191 -2.25 -34.75 15.31
C GLN A 191 -1.79 -33.29 15.49
N ALA A 192 -2.60 -32.45 16.15
CA ALA A 192 -2.23 -31.10 16.49
C ALA A 192 -1.00 -31.06 17.42
N PHE A 193 -1.00 -31.88 18.47
CA PHE A 193 0.13 -32.00 19.39
C PHE A 193 1.40 -32.52 18.69
N ALA A 194 1.28 -33.52 17.83
CA ALA A 194 2.41 -34.04 17.05
C ALA A 194 2.95 -33.00 16.08
N HIS A 195 2.09 -32.19 15.47
CA HIS A 195 2.48 -31.08 14.59
C HIS A 195 3.24 -30.01 15.37
N GLU A 196 2.72 -29.57 16.51
CA GLU A 196 3.40 -28.59 17.37
C GLU A 196 4.75 -29.11 17.88
N MET A 197 4.84 -30.35 18.30
CA MET A 197 6.10 -30.97 18.73
C MET A 197 7.09 -31.06 17.56
N LYS A 198 6.63 -31.44 16.37
CA LYS A 198 7.48 -31.43 15.17
C LYS A 198 7.94 -30.03 14.83
N GLY A 199 7.06 -29.03 14.87
CA GLY A 199 7.38 -27.62 14.67
C GLY A 199 8.41 -27.12 15.69
N PHE A 200 8.25 -27.47 16.97
CA PHE A 200 9.19 -27.15 18.04
C PHE A 200 10.60 -27.73 17.77
N TRP A 201 10.68 -29.03 17.42
CA TRP A 201 11.98 -29.64 17.09
C TRP A 201 12.59 -29.05 15.81
N GLN A 202 11.78 -28.82 14.78
CA GLN A 202 12.26 -28.21 13.52
C GLN A 202 12.76 -26.77 13.74
N SER A 203 12.24 -26.03 14.72
CA SER A 203 12.66 -24.65 15.00
C SER A 203 14.12 -24.54 15.40
N PHE A 204 14.75 -25.61 15.92
CA PHE A 204 16.18 -25.62 16.27
C PHE A 204 17.10 -25.82 15.04
N PHE A 205 16.54 -26.31 13.93
CA PHE A 205 17.32 -26.66 12.73
C PHE A 205 16.93 -25.84 11.50
N ARG A 206 15.89 -25.02 11.64
CA ARG A 206 15.38 -24.24 10.51
C ARG A 206 16.05 -22.87 10.49
N ASP A 207 16.58 -22.50 9.34
CA ASP A 207 16.98 -21.11 9.10
C ASP A 207 15.73 -20.23 8.99
N TYR A 208 15.49 -19.38 9.98
CA TYR A 208 14.34 -18.46 10.00
C TYR A 208 14.45 -17.30 9.01
N ASN A 209 15.63 -17.08 8.42
CA ASN A 209 15.85 -16.08 7.39
C ASN A 209 15.43 -16.63 6.01
N SER A 210 15.49 -17.95 5.82
CA SER A 210 14.99 -18.60 4.60
C SER A 210 13.46 -18.55 4.55
N MET A 211 12.93 -18.03 3.46
CA MET A 211 11.48 -17.94 3.22
C MET A 211 10.91 -19.22 2.60
N GLY A 212 11.68 -20.31 2.46
CA GLY A 212 11.18 -21.57 1.96
C GLY A 212 12.18 -22.69 1.69
N ALA A 213 11.66 -23.90 1.65
CA ALA A 213 12.41 -25.05 1.28
C ALA A 213 12.72 -25.04 -0.22
N LEU A 214 13.99 -25.27 -0.54
CA LEU A 214 14.40 -25.73 -1.87
C LEU A 214 13.66 -27.05 -2.13
N GLU A 215 12.97 -27.18 -3.27
CA GLU A 215 12.60 -28.51 -3.71
C GLU A 215 13.89 -29.28 -4.03
N GLU A 216 14.07 -30.44 -3.42
CA GLU A 216 15.27 -31.28 -3.56
C GLU A 216 15.56 -31.75 -4.99
N SER A 217 14.72 -31.35 -5.96
CA SER A 217 14.76 -31.83 -7.34
C SER A 217 15.49 -30.93 -8.33
N SER A 218 15.87 -29.69 -7.96
CA SER A 218 16.57 -28.79 -8.89
C SER A 218 18.08 -28.97 -8.83
N SER A 219 18.73 -29.04 -10.02
CA SER A 219 20.16 -29.18 -10.14
C SER A 219 20.95 -27.90 -9.88
N GLU A 220 20.28 -26.75 -9.91
CA GLU A 220 20.85 -25.42 -9.75
C GLU A 220 20.01 -24.60 -8.77
N SER A 221 20.65 -23.86 -7.90
CA SER A 221 19.99 -22.97 -6.93
C SER A 221 20.69 -21.62 -6.89
N VAL A 222 19.90 -20.56 -6.79
CA VAL A 222 20.35 -19.17 -6.69
C VAL A 222 19.95 -18.63 -5.32
N GLU A 223 20.90 -18.09 -4.59
CA GLU A 223 20.64 -17.43 -3.30
C GLU A 223 20.27 -15.96 -3.52
N VAL A 224 19.05 -15.59 -3.15
CA VAL A 224 18.52 -14.24 -3.32
C VAL A 224 18.25 -13.61 -1.97
N TRP A 225 18.86 -12.47 -1.70
CA TRP A 225 18.60 -11.69 -0.48
C TRP A 225 17.69 -10.52 -0.77
N LEU A 226 16.80 -10.22 0.20
CA LEU A 226 15.85 -9.14 0.13
C LEU A 226 15.77 -8.43 1.50
N ALA A 227 15.92 -7.10 1.51
CA ALA A 227 15.71 -6.27 2.69
C ALA A 227 14.39 -5.51 2.56
N SER A 228 13.27 -6.19 2.76
CA SER A 228 11.93 -5.61 2.66
C SER A 228 11.01 -6.08 3.78
N ALA A 229 9.77 -5.58 3.80
CA ALA A 229 8.74 -6.07 4.70
C ALA A 229 8.34 -7.52 4.35
N ARG A 230 7.90 -8.27 5.36
CA ARG A 230 7.62 -9.71 5.23
C ARG A 230 6.48 -10.01 4.27
N ASP A 231 5.49 -9.15 4.16
CA ASP A 231 4.37 -9.25 3.22
C ASP A 231 4.84 -9.13 1.76
N GLN A 232 5.71 -8.19 1.45
CA GLN A 232 6.32 -8.05 0.12
C GLN A 232 7.17 -9.29 -0.24
N SER A 233 7.96 -9.77 0.71
CA SER A 233 8.75 -10.99 0.55
C SER A 233 7.87 -12.21 0.24
N GLN A 234 6.68 -12.29 0.84
CA GLN A 234 5.73 -13.37 0.58
C GLN A 234 5.15 -13.32 -0.84
N VAL A 235 4.87 -12.11 -1.36
CA VAL A 235 4.42 -11.94 -2.75
C VAL A 235 5.50 -12.41 -3.73
N LEU A 236 6.74 -11.96 -3.53
CA LEU A 236 7.87 -12.38 -4.37
C LEU A 236 8.07 -13.89 -4.33
N ARG A 237 7.99 -14.48 -3.15
CA ARG A 237 8.05 -15.92 -2.99
C ARG A 237 6.97 -16.66 -3.77
N ASN A 238 5.74 -16.16 -3.73
CA ASN A 238 4.64 -16.77 -4.48
C ASN A 238 4.91 -16.69 -5.99
N LEU A 239 5.47 -15.60 -6.48
CA LEU A 239 5.88 -15.46 -7.90
C LEU A 239 7.00 -16.45 -8.24
N ILE A 240 8.01 -16.57 -7.39
CA ILE A 240 9.11 -17.55 -7.60
C ILE A 240 8.57 -18.97 -7.68
N ASN A 241 7.73 -19.37 -6.73
CA ASN A 241 7.24 -20.74 -6.64
C ASN A 241 6.22 -21.10 -7.74
N ASN A 242 5.36 -20.14 -8.13
CA ASN A 242 4.26 -20.42 -9.05
C ASN A 242 4.58 -20.14 -10.51
N ASP A 243 5.59 -19.30 -10.77
CA ASP A 243 5.93 -18.88 -12.14
C ASP A 243 7.40 -19.13 -12.48
N TYR A 244 8.34 -18.53 -11.73
CA TYR A 244 9.76 -18.58 -12.10
C TYR A 244 10.33 -20.00 -12.05
N THR A 245 10.29 -20.66 -10.90
CA THR A 245 10.88 -22.01 -10.73
C THR A 245 10.25 -23.05 -11.66
N PRO A 246 8.90 -23.11 -11.84
CA PRO A 246 8.31 -24.07 -12.79
C PRO A 246 8.71 -23.86 -14.25
N ASN A 247 8.95 -22.62 -14.66
CA ASN A 247 9.30 -22.28 -16.05
C ASN A 247 10.79 -22.38 -16.34
N THR A 248 11.65 -22.16 -15.35
CA THR A 248 13.11 -22.14 -15.51
C THR A 248 13.81 -23.41 -15.01
N ASN A 249 13.17 -24.14 -14.11
CA ASN A 249 13.76 -25.26 -13.35
C ASN A 249 14.96 -24.84 -12.48
N ILE A 250 15.05 -23.53 -12.12
CA ILE A 250 16.05 -22.99 -11.21
C ILE A 250 15.40 -22.79 -9.85
N ALA A 251 15.97 -23.39 -8.80
CA ALA A 251 15.51 -23.15 -7.44
C ALA A 251 16.03 -21.81 -6.90
N VAL A 252 15.21 -21.11 -6.13
CA VAL A 252 15.57 -19.85 -5.49
C VAL A 252 15.49 -19.98 -3.98
N ASP A 253 16.63 -19.81 -3.31
CA ASP A 253 16.69 -19.67 -1.85
C ASP A 253 16.53 -18.19 -1.48
N LEU A 254 15.27 -17.79 -1.26
CA LEU A 254 14.94 -16.41 -0.88
C LEU A 254 15.14 -16.20 0.62
N LYS A 255 16.04 -15.29 0.99
CA LYS A 255 16.33 -14.93 2.38
C LYS A 255 15.97 -13.48 2.67
N LEU A 256 15.23 -13.28 3.77
CA LEU A 256 14.93 -11.96 4.29
C LEU A 256 16.04 -11.54 5.24
N VAL A 257 16.75 -10.47 4.89
CA VAL A 257 17.89 -9.98 5.65
C VAL A 257 17.67 -8.57 6.18
N ALA A 258 18.40 -8.20 7.22
CA ALA A 258 18.38 -6.83 7.71
C ALA A 258 19.10 -5.88 6.75
N GLY A 259 18.63 -4.64 6.61
CA GLY A 259 19.30 -3.63 5.81
C GLY A 259 20.76 -3.41 6.28
N GLY A 260 21.65 -3.19 5.31
CA GLY A 260 23.07 -2.97 5.57
C GLY A 260 23.94 -4.21 5.80
N THR A 261 23.36 -5.42 5.70
CA THR A 261 24.12 -6.68 5.88
C THR A 261 24.92 -7.10 4.64
N LEU A 262 24.57 -6.60 3.46
CA LEU A 262 25.16 -7.05 2.20
C LEU A 262 26.68 -6.84 2.15
N LEU A 263 27.17 -5.63 2.37
CA LEU A 263 28.59 -5.34 2.26
C LEU A 263 29.46 -6.11 3.26
N PRO A 264 29.11 -6.21 4.56
CA PRO A 264 29.83 -7.07 5.49
C PRO A 264 29.86 -8.55 5.07
N SER A 265 28.78 -9.05 4.49
CA SER A 265 28.69 -10.44 4.04
C SER A 265 29.54 -10.69 2.80
N ILE A 266 29.58 -9.76 1.85
CA ILE A 266 30.49 -9.86 0.68
C ILE A 266 31.95 -9.87 1.15
N LEU A 267 32.32 -9.01 2.10
CA LEU A 267 33.68 -8.97 2.67
C LEU A 267 34.04 -10.26 3.44
N ALA A 268 33.04 -10.96 3.95
CA ALA A 268 33.19 -12.26 4.61
C ALA A 268 33.09 -13.46 3.63
N GLU A 269 33.03 -13.22 2.33
CA GLU A 269 32.86 -14.24 1.27
C GLU A 269 31.60 -15.11 1.49
N SER A 270 30.55 -14.51 2.05
CA SER A 270 29.27 -15.16 2.36
C SER A 270 28.07 -14.37 1.85
N GLY A 271 28.27 -13.57 0.81
CA GLY A 271 27.19 -12.79 0.17
C GLY A 271 26.29 -13.67 -0.72
N PRO A 272 25.09 -13.14 -1.10
CA PRO A 272 24.17 -13.82 -2.02
C PRO A 272 24.64 -13.74 -3.46
N ASP A 273 24.02 -14.54 -4.33
CA ASP A 273 24.18 -14.42 -5.78
C ASP A 273 23.45 -13.16 -6.30
N VAL A 274 22.27 -12.85 -5.72
CA VAL A 274 21.46 -11.69 -6.10
C VAL A 274 20.94 -10.97 -4.84
N TYR A 275 20.97 -9.66 -4.88
CA TYR A 275 20.35 -8.81 -3.84
C TYR A 275 19.27 -7.91 -4.44
N LEU A 276 18.07 -7.94 -3.88
CA LEU A 276 16.93 -7.13 -4.29
C LEU A 276 16.69 -5.95 -3.33
N GLY A 277 16.23 -4.82 -3.88
CA GLY A 277 15.89 -3.64 -3.10
C GLY A 277 17.11 -2.82 -2.65
N LEU A 278 18.25 -2.91 -3.36
CA LEU A 278 19.42 -2.09 -3.06
C LEU A 278 19.21 -0.65 -3.52
N ALA A 279 19.47 0.33 -2.67
CA ALA A 279 19.39 1.74 -3.05
C ALA A 279 20.42 2.07 -4.15
N HIS A 280 20.06 2.89 -5.13
CA HIS A 280 20.94 3.22 -6.26
C HIS A 280 22.32 3.79 -5.84
N GLY A 281 22.35 4.60 -4.77
CA GLY A 281 23.61 5.12 -4.22
C GLY A 281 24.52 4.03 -3.66
N ASP A 282 23.94 2.97 -3.10
CA ASP A 282 24.70 1.81 -2.61
C ASP A 282 25.20 0.94 -3.77
N VAL A 283 24.46 0.83 -4.87
CA VAL A 283 24.91 0.13 -6.08
C VAL A 283 26.24 0.72 -6.56
N ILE A 284 26.30 2.03 -6.74
CA ILE A 284 27.54 2.70 -7.17
C ILE A 284 28.66 2.57 -6.13
N ASN A 285 28.33 2.76 -4.85
CA ASN A 285 29.30 2.63 -3.75
C ASN A 285 29.91 1.22 -3.70
N TYR A 286 29.12 0.18 -3.92
CA TYR A 286 29.59 -1.21 -3.91
C TYR A 286 30.28 -1.59 -5.21
N ALA A 287 29.89 -1.04 -6.36
CA ALA A 287 30.58 -1.18 -7.63
C ALA A 287 32.02 -0.63 -7.57
N ILE A 288 32.22 0.57 -7.03
CA ILE A 288 33.56 1.19 -6.82
C ILE A 288 34.47 0.27 -5.95
N ARG A 289 33.88 -0.49 -5.04
CA ARG A 289 34.62 -1.42 -4.15
C ARG A 289 34.75 -2.82 -4.74
N SER A 290 34.37 -3.01 -6.01
CA SER A 290 34.35 -4.31 -6.66
C SER A 290 33.56 -5.38 -5.91
N ALA A 291 32.51 -4.95 -5.18
CA ALA A 291 31.61 -5.81 -4.45
C ALA A 291 30.39 -6.25 -5.31
N LEU A 292 30.22 -5.67 -6.48
CA LEU A 292 29.22 -6.05 -7.48
C LEU A 292 29.91 -6.37 -8.79
N ILE A 293 29.32 -7.28 -9.55
CA ILE A 293 29.80 -7.64 -10.90
C ILE A 293 29.22 -6.69 -11.95
N ASN A 294 29.95 -6.49 -13.04
CA ASN A 294 29.42 -5.85 -14.23
C ASN A 294 28.44 -6.82 -14.92
N ILE A 295 27.19 -6.41 -15.07
CA ILE A 295 26.12 -7.24 -15.61
C ILE A 295 26.05 -7.24 -17.16
N GLU A 296 26.83 -6.40 -17.85
CA GLU A 296 26.88 -6.38 -19.33
C GLU A 296 27.45 -7.68 -19.93
N GLY A 297 28.12 -8.47 -19.10
CA GLY A 297 28.66 -9.77 -19.51
C GLY A 297 27.62 -10.88 -19.73
N PHE A 298 26.37 -10.66 -19.35
CA PHE A 298 25.28 -11.58 -19.59
C PHE A 298 24.72 -11.41 -21.00
N ASP A 299 24.49 -12.53 -21.69
CA ASP A 299 24.10 -12.55 -23.11
C ASP A 299 22.78 -11.80 -23.39
N ASP A 300 21.85 -11.81 -22.45
CA ASP A 300 20.53 -11.21 -22.53
C ASP A 300 20.46 -9.78 -21.96
N PHE A 301 21.59 -9.23 -21.49
CA PHE A 301 21.63 -7.91 -20.86
C PHE A 301 20.98 -6.81 -21.72
N LYS A 302 21.31 -6.77 -23.03
CA LYS A 302 20.83 -5.71 -23.92
C LYS A 302 19.31 -5.78 -24.12
N GLU A 303 18.75 -6.97 -24.19
CA GLU A 303 17.32 -7.17 -24.30
C GLU A 303 16.65 -6.77 -23.00
N THR A 304 17.12 -7.25 -21.87
CA THR A 304 16.60 -6.92 -20.54
C THR A 304 16.69 -5.42 -20.24
N ALA A 305 17.83 -4.80 -20.51
CA ALA A 305 18.02 -3.36 -20.31
C ALA A 305 17.08 -2.50 -21.17
N SER A 306 16.70 -2.98 -22.36
CA SER A 306 15.76 -2.27 -23.25
C SER A 306 14.36 -2.11 -22.70
N HIS A 307 13.97 -2.89 -21.69
CA HIS A 307 12.69 -2.77 -20.99
C HIS A 307 12.63 -1.58 -20.02
N PHE A 308 13.77 -0.98 -19.69
CA PHE A 308 13.88 0.13 -18.76
C PHE A 308 14.15 1.44 -19.49
N THR A 309 13.75 2.56 -18.89
CA THR A 309 14.09 3.88 -19.41
C THR A 309 15.58 4.17 -19.19
N ASN A 310 16.20 4.94 -20.10
CA ASN A 310 17.59 5.36 -19.95
C ASN A 310 17.85 6.06 -18.61
N ALA A 311 16.91 6.90 -18.15
CA ALA A 311 17.02 7.60 -16.87
C ALA A 311 17.09 6.63 -15.67
N ALA A 312 16.37 5.50 -15.73
CA ALA A 312 16.42 4.47 -14.68
C ALA A 312 17.74 3.68 -14.70
N MET A 313 18.26 3.39 -15.89
CA MET A 313 19.52 2.66 -16.05
C MET A 313 20.74 3.51 -15.66
N THR A 314 20.77 4.78 -16.05
CA THR A 314 21.93 5.68 -15.85
C THR A 314 22.36 5.78 -14.38
N VAL A 315 21.41 5.75 -13.43
CA VAL A 315 21.73 5.83 -11.99
C VAL A 315 22.34 4.55 -11.41
N LEU A 316 22.35 3.46 -12.18
CA LEU A 316 22.91 2.14 -11.82
C LEU A 316 24.18 1.83 -12.58
N GLY A 317 24.67 2.79 -13.38
CA GLY A 317 25.90 2.71 -14.17
C GLY A 317 27.00 3.62 -13.63
N MET A 318 28.22 3.28 -13.98
CA MET A 318 29.42 4.04 -13.69
C MET A 318 30.33 4.05 -14.90
N GLU A 319 30.86 5.22 -15.27
CA GLU A 319 31.85 5.35 -16.33
C GLU A 319 33.23 4.92 -15.83
N ASP A 320 33.95 4.22 -16.64
CA ASP A 320 35.36 3.89 -16.40
C ASP A 320 36.31 5.03 -16.84
N ALA A 321 37.62 4.80 -16.80
CA ALA A 321 38.64 5.79 -17.19
C ALA A 321 38.62 6.13 -18.68
N ASP A 322 38.02 5.29 -19.51
CA ASP A 322 37.89 5.46 -20.95
C ASP A 322 36.50 6.03 -21.35
N GLU A 323 35.75 6.58 -20.37
CA GLU A 323 34.40 7.13 -20.52
C GLU A 323 33.36 6.10 -21.05
N ILE A 324 33.58 4.79 -20.76
CA ILE A 324 32.66 3.72 -21.09
C ILE A 324 31.74 3.47 -19.88
N MET A 325 30.41 3.52 -20.12
CA MET A 325 29.42 3.24 -19.07
C MET A 325 29.31 1.74 -18.81
N HIS A 326 29.44 1.33 -17.56
CA HIS A 326 29.28 -0.04 -17.08
C HIS A 326 28.13 -0.13 -16.08
N TYR A 327 27.30 -1.16 -16.18
CA TYR A 327 26.11 -1.33 -15.34
C TYR A 327 26.31 -2.43 -14.29
N TYR A 328 25.84 -2.15 -13.07
CA TYR A 328 26.03 -3.01 -11.89
C TYR A 328 24.70 -3.42 -11.24
N GLY A 329 23.59 -3.08 -11.84
CA GLY A 329 22.25 -3.44 -11.37
C GLY A 329 21.18 -3.12 -12.41
N LEU A 330 20.00 -3.67 -12.18
CA LEU A 330 18.78 -3.36 -12.94
C LEU A 330 17.78 -2.61 -12.05
N PRO A 331 16.97 -1.69 -12.60
CA PRO A 331 15.96 -1.00 -11.85
C PRO A 331 14.85 -1.95 -11.40
N GLU A 332 14.52 -1.98 -10.12
CA GLU A 332 13.39 -2.74 -9.58
C GLU A 332 12.16 -1.85 -9.46
N THR A 333 12.33 -0.65 -8.91
CA THR A 333 11.25 0.30 -8.71
C THR A 333 11.67 1.69 -9.14
N GLN A 334 10.70 2.47 -9.59
CA GLN A 334 10.88 3.89 -9.86
C GLN A 334 9.89 4.72 -9.05
N SER A 335 10.38 5.80 -8.45
CA SER A 335 9.54 6.81 -7.82
C SER A 335 9.89 8.18 -8.38
N PHE A 336 8.88 9.01 -8.51
CA PHE A 336 9.03 10.39 -9.00
C PHE A 336 8.04 11.30 -8.28
N PRO A 337 8.40 12.57 -8.06
CA PRO A 337 7.47 13.52 -7.49
C PRO A 337 6.40 13.90 -8.51
N MET A 338 5.14 13.96 -8.03
CA MET A 338 4.03 14.46 -8.83
C MET A 338 3.04 15.25 -7.97
N MET A 339 2.15 15.96 -8.61
CA MET A 339 1.08 16.69 -7.97
C MET A 339 -0.17 15.83 -7.90
N PHE A 340 -0.71 15.69 -6.70
CA PHE A 340 -2.00 15.06 -6.43
C PHE A 340 -3.02 16.13 -6.10
N VAL A 341 -4.23 16.00 -6.62
CA VAL A 341 -5.29 17.01 -6.49
C VAL A 341 -6.62 16.39 -6.16
N ARG A 342 -7.31 16.93 -5.15
CA ARG A 342 -8.70 16.61 -4.80
C ARG A 342 -9.62 17.44 -5.69
N LEU A 343 -10.07 16.85 -6.80
CA LEU A 343 -10.92 17.52 -7.79
C LEU A 343 -12.26 17.96 -7.20
N ASP A 344 -12.82 17.17 -6.30
CA ASP A 344 -14.06 17.47 -5.58
C ASP A 344 -13.91 18.73 -4.71
N VAL A 345 -12.85 18.82 -3.91
CA VAL A 345 -12.59 19.98 -3.05
C VAL A 345 -12.29 21.24 -3.86
N LEU A 346 -11.52 21.12 -4.96
CA LEU A 346 -11.26 22.27 -5.81
C LEU A 346 -12.55 22.78 -6.49
N ALA A 347 -13.41 21.88 -6.96
CA ALA A 347 -14.70 22.23 -7.53
C ALA A 347 -15.60 22.95 -6.53
N ASP A 348 -15.67 22.50 -5.28
CA ASP A 348 -16.42 23.15 -4.21
C ASP A 348 -15.91 24.57 -3.88
N LEU A 349 -14.64 24.84 -4.15
CA LEU A 349 -14.00 26.12 -3.92
C LEU A 349 -13.91 27.01 -5.18
N ASP A 350 -14.50 26.57 -6.29
CA ASP A 350 -14.44 27.22 -7.60
C ASP A 350 -13.00 27.47 -8.08
N LEU A 351 -12.12 26.47 -7.81
CA LEU A 351 -10.70 26.49 -8.21
C LEU A 351 -10.45 25.52 -9.37
N GLU A 352 -9.65 25.95 -10.34
CA GLU A 352 -9.14 25.08 -11.40
C GLU A 352 -7.87 24.34 -10.93
N VAL A 353 -7.58 23.19 -11.57
CA VAL A 353 -6.32 22.46 -11.34
C VAL A 353 -5.14 23.27 -11.84
N PRO A 354 -4.22 23.70 -10.97
CA PRO A 354 -3.09 24.53 -11.37
C PRO A 354 -2.10 23.75 -12.26
N LYS A 355 -1.63 24.36 -13.32
CA LYS A 355 -0.65 23.81 -14.28
C LYS A 355 0.72 24.46 -14.16
N THR A 356 0.78 25.61 -13.51
CA THR A 356 1.99 26.39 -13.29
C THR A 356 2.16 26.75 -11.83
N TRP A 357 3.37 27.14 -11.43
CA TRP A 357 3.62 27.63 -10.07
C TRP A 357 2.82 28.89 -9.74
N ASP A 358 2.61 29.77 -10.70
CA ASP A 358 1.85 31.00 -10.49
C ASP A 358 0.37 30.70 -10.27
N GLU A 359 -0.21 29.77 -11.02
CA GLU A 359 -1.57 29.27 -10.79
C GLU A 359 -1.69 28.57 -9.44
N LEU A 360 -0.68 27.76 -9.04
CA LEU A 360 -0.66 27.14 -7.72
C LEU A 360 -0.66 28.18 -6.60
N MET A 361 0.17 29.23 -6.75
CA MET A 361 0.22 30.33 -5.78
C MET A 361 -1.10 31.11 -5.74
N ALA A 362 -1.81 31.24 -6.86
CA ALA A 362 -3.12 31.88 -6.92
C ALA A 362 -4.21 31.12 -6.15
N CYS A 363 -4.08 29.82 -5.94
CA CYS A 363 -5.00 29.03 -5.12
C CYS A 363 -4.86 29.30 -3.61
N ILE A 364 -3.70 29.78 -3.15
CA ILE A 364 -3.36 29.91 -1.72
C ILE A 364 -4.38 30.75 -0.92
N PRO A 365 -4.76 31.96 -1.38
CA PRO A 365 -5.68 32.79 -0.61
C PRO A 365 -7.04 32.11 -0.36
N THR A 366 -7.59 31.46 -1.38
CA THR A 366 -8.87 30.73 -1.27
C THR A 366 -8.74 29.54 -0.33
N LEU A 367 -7.66 28.77 -0.44
CA LEU A 367 -7.41 27.61 0.43
C LEU A 367 -7.24 28.07 1.89
N GLN A 368 -6.44 29.10 2.14
CA GLN A 368 -6.21 29.62 3.50
C GLN A 368 -7.47 30.21 4.12
N ALA A 369 -8.32 30.89 3.33
CA ALA A 369 -9.61 31.37 3.80
C ALA A 369 -10.56 30.25 4.27
N ASN A 370 -10.34 29.03 3.76
CA ASN A 370 -11.06 27.81 4.16
C ASN A 370 -10.25 26.91 5.10
N ASN A 371 -9.23 27.44 5.79
CA ASN A 371 -8.34 26.70 6.69
C ASN A 371 -7.64 25.50 6.04
N MET A 372 -7.45 25.54 4.71
CA MET A 372 -6.76 24.53 3.94
C MET A 372 -5.36 24.99 3.56
N GLN A 373 -4.49 24.04 3.25
CA GLN A 373 -3.10 24.30 2.89
C GLN A 373 -2.69 23.49 1.68
N ILE A 374 -1.58 23.87 1.05
CA ILE A 374 -0.90 23.08 0.02
C ILE A 374 0.23 22.31 0.67
N GLY A 375 0.32 21.00 0.39
CA GLY A 375 1.43 20.17 0.80
C GLY A 375 2.53 20.18 -0.26
N LEU A 376 3.78 20.39 0.18
CA LEU A 376 4.92 20.46 -0.72
C LEU A 376 6.08 19.65 -0.17
N THR A 377 6.72 18.86 -1.05
CA THR A 377 8.00 18.25 -0.71
C THR A 377 9.09 19.31 -0.55
N THR A 378 10.00 19.08 0.37
CA THR A 378 11.15 19.95 0.63
C THR A 378 12.34 19.65 -0.28
N ASP A 379 12.17 18.88 -1.34
CA ASP A 379 13.24 18.54 -2.27
C ASP A 379 13.59 19.73 -3.17
N TYR A 380 14.71 20.37 -2.85
CA TYR A 380 15.27 21.51 -3.61
C TYR A 380 15.50 21.21 -5.09
N LYS A 381 15.82 19.95 -5.43
CA LYS A 381 16.12 19.55 -6.82
C LYS A 381 14.96 19.81 -7.77
N ILE A 382 13.73 19.73 -7.30
CA ILE A 382 12.52 20.02 -8.09
C ILE A 382 12.58 21.45 -8.64
N PHE A 383 12.91 22.42 -7.80
CA PHE A 383 12.98 23.84 -8.19
C PHE A 383 14.18 24.11 -9.10
N LEU A 384 15.31 23.44 -8.84
CA LEU A 384 16.53 23.59 -9.61
C LEU A 384 16.36 23.05 -11.03
N TYR A 385 15.93 21.80 -11.17
CA TYR A 385 15.79 21.13 -12.46
C TYR A 385 14.69 21.72 -13.33
N GLN A 386 13.58 22.17 -12.76
CA GLN A 386 12.51 22.86 -13.49
C GLN A 386 12.96 24.20 -14.09
N LYS A 387 14.01 24.82 -13.55
CA LYS A 387 14.64 26.01 -14.11
C LYS A 387 15.81 25.70 -15.03
N GLY A 388 16.09 24.45 -15.35
CA GLY A 388 17.20 24.02 -16.18
C GLY A 388 18.56 24.14 -15.49
N GLY A 389 18.60 24.10 -14.17
CA GLY A 389 19.85 24.12 -13.41
C GLY A 389 20.33 22.71 -13.08
N ASP A 390 21.62 22.57 -12.82
CA ASP A 390 22.28 21.35 -12.44
C ASP A 390 22.91 21.45 -11.05
N LEU A 391 22.92 20.35 -10.27
CA LEU A 391 23.57 20.28 -8.97
C LEU A 391 25.08 20.37 -9.08
N PHE A 392 25.64 19.83 -10.13
CA PHE A 392 27.08 19.72 -10.36
C PHE A 392 27.44 20.38 -11.70
N ALA A 393 28.66 20.87 -11.80
CA ALA A 393 29.31 21.36 -13.00
C ALA A 393 30.64 20.61 -13.23
N ASP A 394 31.24 20.81 -14.37
CA ASP A 394 32.55 20.27 -14.72
C ASP A 394 32.58 18.73 -14.58
N ASN A 395 31.61 18.05 -15.19
CA ASN A 395 31.41 16.58 -15.15
C ASN A 395 31.37 16.03 -13.70
N GLY A 396 30.65 16.72 -12.81
CA GLY A 396 30.49 16.29 -11.43
C GLY A 396 31.60 16.75 -10.46
N MET A 397 32.64 17.39 -10.97
CA MET A 397 33.82 17.78 -10.18
C MET A 397 33.60 19.03 -9.31
N ARG A 398 32.56 19.81 -9.58
CA ARG A 398 32.23 21.02 -8.83
C ARG A 398 30.74 21.10 -8.50
N ILE A 399 30.43 21.50 -7.28
CA ILE A 399 29.07 21.81 -6.86
C ILE A 399 28.63 23.13 -7.55
N ASN A 400 27.39 23.17 -8.10
CA ASN A 400 26.86 24.30 -8.89
C ASN A 400 25.69 25.02 -8.18
N LEU A 401 25.61 24.92 -6.86
CA LEU A 401 24.53 25.54 -6.09
C LEU A 401 24.66 27.07 -5.97
N ASP A 402 25.85 27.59 -6.15
CA ASP A 402 26.17 29.04 -6.18
C ASP A 402 25.89 29.70 -7.49
N SER A 403 25.41 28.97 -8.49
CA SER A 403 24.94 29.53 -9.75
C SER A 403 23.72 30.45 -9.56
N GLN A 404 23.50 31.40 -10.49
CA GLN A 404 22.32 32.26 -10.44
C GLN A 404 21.00 31.46 -10.42
N VAL A 405 20.93 30.38 -11.18
CA VAL A 405 19.76 29.47 -11.20
C VAL A 405 19.64 28.71 -9.87
N GLY A 406 20.77 28.28 -9.32
CA GLY A 406 20.81 27.60 -8.01
C GLY A 406 20.26 28.47 -6.89
N LEU A 407 20.81 29.70 -6.76
CA LEU A 407 20.36 30.63 -5.73
C LEU A 407 18.89 31.04 -5.90
N ALA A 408 18.44 31.34 -7.12
CA ALA A 408 17.05 31.71 -7.39
C ALA A 408 16.07 30.55 -7.15
N SER A 409 16.51 29.29 -7.29
CA SER A 409 15.71 28.13 -6.97
C SER A 409 15.59 27.91 -5.47
N PHE A 410 16.68 28.14 -4.74
CA PHE A 410 16.70 28.08 -3.29
C PHE A 410 15.83 29.18 -2.66
N GLU A 411 15.95 30.42 -3.15
CA GLU A 411 15.09 31.51 -2.72
C GLU A 411 13.61 31.22 -2.94
N LYS A 412 13.26 30.71 -4.13
CA LYS A 412 11.88 30.31 -4.43
C LYS A 412 11.37 29.26 -3.42
N MET A 413 12.15 28.23 -3.14
CA MET A 413 11.79 27.22 -2.16
C MET A 413 11.61 27.82 -0.76
N CYS A 414 12.56 28.64 -0.29
CA CYS A 414 12.48 29.29 1.01
C CYS A 414 11.22 30.17 1.15
N ASN A 415 10.89 30.93 0.12
CA ASN A 415 9.73 31.82 0.12
C ASN A 415 8.40 31.08 0.30
N LEU A 416 8.27 29.82 -0.16
CA LEU A 416 7.08 29.02 0.07
C LEU A 416 6.83 28.81 1.57
N PHE A 417 7.88 28.62 2.35
CA PHE A 417 7.77 28.40 3.79
C PHE A 417 7.70 29.73 4.57
N THR A 418 8.51 30.71 4.21
CA THR A 418 8.64 31.95 4.98
C THR A 418 7.56 32.97 4.68
N MET A 419 7.07 33.05 3.42
CA MET A 419 6.10 34.04 2.98
C MET A 419 4.69 33.47 2.84
N TYR A 420 4.57 32.20 2.46
CA TYR A 420 3.28 31.58 2.15
C TYR A 420 2.83 30.55 3.18
N SER A 421 3.60 30.37 4.27
CA SER A 421 3.26 29.53 5.41
C SER A 421 2.98 28.06 5.05
N PHE A 422 3.71 27.51 4.09
CA PHE A 422 3.65 26.09 3.79
C PHE A 422 4.15 25.29 5.01
N PRO A 423 3.47 24.20 5.39
CA PRO A 423 3.91 23.40 6.52
C PRO A 423 5.19 22.62 6.17
N TYR A 424 6.16 22.65 7.09
CA TYR A 424 7.43 21.95 6.92
C TYR A 424 7.30 20.43 7.17
N GLN A 425 6.47 20.05 8.13
CA GLN A 425 6.18 18.65 8.45
C GLN A 425 4.66 18.44 8.52
N TYR A 426 4.20 17.40 7.86
CA TYR A 426 2.78 17.03 7.84
C TYR A 426 2.59 15.59 7.38
N ASP A 427 1.50 14.98 7.78
CA ASP A 427 1.05 13.69 7.24
C ASP A 427 0.31 13.95 5.91
N ALA A 428 1.06 13.84 4.81
CA ALA A 428 0.57 14.14 3.46
C ALA A 428 -0.65 13.30 3.10
N ALA A 429 -0.58 11.98 3.30
CA ALA A 429 -1.62 11.05 2.91
C ALA A 429 -2.92 11.31 3.67
N ASN A 430 -2.85 11.45 5.00
CA ASN A 430 -4.01 11.66 5.83
C ASN A 430 -4.65 13.03 5.58
N ARG A 431 -3.84 14.10 5.48
CA ARG A 431 -4.35 15.46 5.22
C ARG A 431 -4.89 15.66 3.79
N PHE A 432 -4.36 14.94 2.82
CA PHE A 432 -4.93 14.91 1.48
C PHE A 432 -6.27 14.17 1.47
N ARG A 433 -6.32 12.99 2.07
CA ARG A 433 -7.54 12.17 2.18
C ARG A 433 -8.68 12.93 2.83
N THR A 434 -8.41 13.64 3.91
CA THR A 434 -9.42 14.43 4.62
C THR A 434 -9.71 15.79 3.97
N GLY A 435 -9.01 16.17 2.88
CA GLY A 435 -9.22 17.42 2.16
C GLY A 435 -8.58 18.65 2.79
N GLU A 436 -7.89 18.53 3.93
CA GLU A 436 -7.15 19.64 4.54
C GLU A 436 -6.03 20.16 3.64
N MET A 437 -5.47 19.28 2.82
CA MET A 437 -4.47 19.60 1.80
C MET A 437 -4.95 19.09 0.46
N PRO A 438 -5.84 19.82 -0.23
CA PRO A 438 -6.42 19.33 -1.49
C PRO A 438 -5.44 19.31 -2.67
N ILE A 439 -4.29 19.97 -2.52
CA ILE A 439 -3.18 19.90 -3.47
C ILE A 439 -1.93 19.50 -2.70
N ILE A 440 -1.28 18.42 -3.11
CA ILE A 440 0.01 18.01 -2.55
C ILE A 440 0.99 17.64 -3.65
N LEU A 441 2.25 17.98 -3.45
CA LEU A 441 3.37 17.48 -4.24
C LEU A 441 4.12 16.46 -3.38
N GLY A 442 4.28 15.27 -3.90
CA GLY A 442 4.95 14.19 -3.17
C GLY A 442 5.33 13.05 -4.10
N ASP A 443 6.07 12.09 -3.58
CA ASP A 443 6.50 10.93 -4.33
C ASP A 443 5.32 10.02 -4.67
N TYR A 444 5.27 9.56 -5.92
CA TYR A 444 4.20 8.71 -6.42
C TYR A 444 3.98 7.48 -5.54
N THR A 445 5.03 6.75 -5.22
CA THR A 445 4.93 5.52 -4.42
C THR A 445 4.55 5.79 -2.96
N GLY A 446 5.02 6.89 -2.38
CA GLY A 446 4.74 7.26 -0.99
C GLY A 446 3.34 7.83 -0.76
N VAL A 447 2.73 8.41 -1.78
CA VAL A 447 1.42 9.08 -1.68
C VAL A 447 0.30 8.26 -2.30
N TYR A 448 0.52 7.65 -3.46
CA TYR A 448 -0.53 6.97 -4.22
C TYR A 448 -1.16 5.79 -3.47
N ASN A 449 -0.35 4.92 -2.85
CA ASN A 449 -0.89 3.77 -2.13
C ASN A 449 -1.79 4.14 -0.95
N PRO A 450 -1.41 5.08 -0.08
CA PRO A 450 -2.31 5.58 0.97
C PRO A 450 -3.56 6.29 0.45
N LEU A 451 -3.55 6.78 -0.80
CA LEU A 451 -4.68 7.50 -1.40
C LEU A 451 -5.73 6.61 -2.05
N LYS A 452 -5.45 5.32 -2.26
CA LYS A 452 -6.43 4.35 -2.77
C LYS A 452 -7.61 4.12 -1.82
N VAL A 453 -7.56 4.71 -0.68
CA VAL A 453 -8.48 4.47 0.44
C VAL A 453 -9.38 5.67 0.65
#